data_2d0691ccca48d55894ab5947f0b25561
#
_entry.id   2d0691ccca48d55894ab5947f0b25561
#
_cell.length_a   1.000
_cell.length_b   1.000
_cell.length_c   1.000
_cell.angle_alpha   90.00
_cell.angle_beta   90.00
_cell.angle_gamma   90.00
#
_symmetry.space_group_name_H-M   'P 1'
#
loop_
_entity.id
_entity.type
_entity.pdbx_description
1 polymer ?
#
loop_
_entity_poly.entity_id
_entity_poly.type
_entity_poly.pdbx_seq_one_letter_code
_entity_poly.pdbx_strand_id
1 'polypeptide(L)'
;MEKNGGLVPLFCRGDIGGLTYIITNNIVNYLIVIATLNTLGWPAELIFGRVIPGMSLGLLAGGLYYAFMGYRLSRKEGHPGVTALPSGVSTPAMFVILFGVITPLHYALNDPYLEWSAAVAACFIGGFVEFLGGIIGPWMKRYIPRAALLGTVAGIGFIWMATQGIFDVYGDPLIGLPILALALFGLFGGYLFPKKIPPLAVAIVGGIVYALCLGRTSLNFKDVGLYLPNPAATVRGLIDGFTLVVPYLTIIIPIEIYNFIETMDNVEAANAAGDDYSVREAQFADGICTMFGAIWGSVIPNTVWLGHAGLKRTGAGIGYSIISGFVLGAAGVFGLFSFLSDLVPPAICAITFLWCAVIMVAQAFKDNRKSHYAGVAMAMVPPVADYLYTQVTGAVGTADKWAHTLETGLLGYSPEVTQALAENGVMWNGVPAVKAGAIIIGILLGSAAVFIIDKRLDKAGIVALAGAALSFFGFIHYAELGLYPSSPFFIGYLITAALCFIMHSGRKSWFQAPDDYTYV
;
A
#
# COMPACT_ATOMS: atom_id res chain seq x y z
N MET A 1 32.98 -9.43 -16.97
CA MET A 1 32.20 -8.79 -18.03
C MET A 1 33.03 -7.62 -18.55
N GLU A 2 33.42 -7.69 -19.82
CA GLU A 2 34.21 -6.65 -20.48
C GLU A 2 33.45 -5.32 -20.48
N LYS A 3 34.14 -4.26 -20.09
CA LYS A 3 33.67 -2.88 -20.19
C LYS A 3 33.63 -2.47 -21.68
N ASN A 4 32.61 -2.92 -22.41
CA ASN A 4 32.28 -2.31 -23.68
C ASN A 4 31.59 -1.00 -23.37
N GLY A 5 32.28 0.13 -23.57
CA GLY A 5 31.84 1.48 -23.28
C GLY A 5 30.66 1.95 -24.14
N GLY A 6 29.50 1.35 -23.97
CA GLY A 6 28.24 1.72 -24.64
C GLY A 6 27.20 2.20 -23.60
N LEU A 7 26.30 3.09 -24.06
CA LEU A 7 25.12 3.50 -23.28
C LEU A 7 24.07 2.38 -23.23
N VAL A 8 23.22 2.39 -22.20
CA VAL A 8 22.08 1.46 -22.14
C VAL A 8 21.20 1.66 -23.38
N PRO A 9 20.84 0.57 -24.09
CA PRO A 9 19.98 0.66 -25.26
C PRO A 9 18.55 1.04 -24.86
N LEU A 10 17.83 1.71 -25.76
CA LEU A 10 16.41 2.05 -25.54
C LEU A 10 15.53 0.80 -25.37
N PHE A 11 15.94 -0.34 -25.92
CA PHE A 11 15.26 -1.61 -25.76
C PHE A 11 16.24 -2.76 -25.83
N CYS A 12 16.07 -3.75 -24.96
CA CYS A 12 16.83 -4.99 -24.93
C CYS A 12 15.89 -6.20 -24.73
N ARG A 13 16.39 -7.43 -24.99
CA ARG A 13 15.55 -8.64 -24.84
C ARG A 13 15.05 -8.87 -23.43
N GLY A 14 15.79 -8.45 -22.42
CA GLY A 14 15.39 -8.53 -21.01
C GLY A 14 14.18 -7.68 -20.68
N ASP A 15 13.92 -6.60 -21.44
CA ASP A 15 12.78 -5.72 -21.23
C ASP A 15 11.43 -6.43 -21.41
N ILE A 16 11.36 -7.51 -22.19
CA ILE A 16 10.12 -8.30 -22.34
C ILE A 16 9.71 -8.90 -20.98
N GLY A 17 10.67 -9.43 -20.22
CA GLY A 17 10.41 -9.93 -18.86
C GLY A 17 9.99 -8.81 -17.92
N GLY A 18 10.65 -7.66 -17.99
CA GLY A 18 10.32 -6.46 -17.22
C GLY A 18 8.92 -5.93 -17.53
N LEU A 19 8.55 -5.85 -18.81
CA LEU A 19 7.22 -5.48 -19.28
C LEU A 19 6.14 -6.39 -18.70
N THR A 20 6.32 -7.71 -18.84
CA THR A 20 5.35 -8.69 -18.33
C THR A 20 5.15 -8.50 -16.83
N TYR A 21 6.23 -8.33 -16.06
CA TYR A 21 6.18 -8.14 -14.62
C TYR A 21 5.42 -6.86 -14.22
N ILE A 22 5.82 -5.71 -14.77
CA ILE A 22 5.26 -4.41 -14.38
C ILE A 22 3.81 -4.25 -14.86
N ILE A 23 3.51 -4.65 -16.11
CA ILE A 23 2.15 -4.54 -16.65
C ILE A 23 1.19 -5.44 -15.87
N THR A 24 1.55 -6.71 -15.62
CA THR A 24 0.68 -7.63 -14.88
C THR A 24 0.36 -7.09 -13.49
N ASN A 25 1.37 -6.57 -12.81
CA ASN A 25 1.21 -6.06 -11.45
C ASN A 25 0.33 -4.81 -11.38
N ASN A 26 0.57 -3.85 -12.27
CA ASN A 26 -0.26 -2.64 -12.31
C ASN A 26 -1.69 -2.93 -12.76
N ILE A 27 -1.92 -3.80 -13.77
CA ILE A 27 -3.28 -4.19 -14.20
C ILE A 27 -4.11 -4.67 -13.00
N VAL A 28 -3.53 -5.51 -12.14
CA VAL A 28 -4.25 -6.01 -10.97
C VAL A 28 -4.66 -4.87 -10.04
N ASN A 29 -3.76 -3.93 -9.73
CA ASN A 29 -4.09 -2.76 -8.91
C ASN A 29 -5.24 -1.93 -9.53
N TYR A 30 -5.22 -1.73 -10.85
CA TYR A 30 -6.31 -1.04 -11.56
C TYR A 30 -7.64 -1.76 -11.42
N LEU A 31 -7.64 -3.09 -11.61
CA LEU A 31 -8.87 -3.89 -11.50
C LEU A 31 -9.48 -3.83 -10.10
N ILE A 32 -8.64 -3.73 -9.05
CA ILE A 32 -9.15 -3.55 -7.68
C ILE A 32 -9.78 -2.19 -7.49
N VAL A 33 -9.09 -1.15 -7.90
CA VAL A 33 -9.65 0.21 -7.82
C VAL A 33 -11.00 0.24 -8.51
N ILE A 34 -11.09 -0.27 -9.74
CA ILE A 34 -12.33 -0.32 -10.51
C ILE A 34 -13.41 -1.14 -9.78
N ALA A 35 -13.08 -2.35 -9.33
CA ALA A 35 -14.03 -3.21 -8.63
C ALA A 35 -14.56 -2.56 -7.35
N THR A 36 -13.67 -1.95 -6.56
CA THR A 36 -14.08 -1.27 -5.32
C THR A 36 -14.97 -0.07 -5.61
N LEU A 37 -14.58 0.80 -6.54
CA LEU A 37 -15.38 1.99 -6.90
C LEU A 37 -16.73 1.62 -7.53
N ASN A 38 -16.78 0.58 -8.35
CA ASN A 38 -18.05 0.04 -8.88
C ASN A 38 -18.94 -0.48 -7.74
N THR A 39 -18.39 -1.18 -6.77
CA THR A 39 -19.14 -1.69 -5.60
C THR A 39 -19.72 -0.54 -4.76
N LEU A 40 -19.00 0.58 -4.66
CA LEU A 40 -19.47 1.82 -4.04
C LEU A 40 -20.43 2.63 -4.93
N GLY A 41 -20.80 2.13 -6.11
CA GLY A 41 -21.76 2.79 -7.00
C GLY A 41 -21.23 4.04 -7.69
N TRP A 42 -19.92 4.20 -7.83
CA TRP A 42 -19.37 5.33 -8.58
C TRP A 42 -19.73 5.24 -10.06
N PRO A 43 -20.10 6.37 -10.70
CA PRO A 43 -20.42 6.38 -12.13
C PRO A 43 -19.22 5.97 -12.99
N ALA A 44 -19.46 5.20 -14.04
CA ALA A 44 -18.42 4.76 -14.98
C ALA A 44 -17.66 5.95 -15.60
N GLU A 45 -18.34 7.07 -15.85
CA GLU A 45 -17.72 8.32 -16.33
C GLU A 45 -16.68 8.86 -15.34
N LEU A 46 -16.90 8.73 -14.03
CA LEU A 46 -15.96 9.17 -13.01
C LEU A 46 -14.77 8.21 -12.93
N ILE A 47 -15.03 6.91 -12.92
CA ILE A 47 -14.00 5.87 -12.85
C ILE A 47 -13.11 5.92 -14.10
N PHE A 48 -13.71 5.74 -15.28
CA PHE A 48 -12.96 5.64 -16.55
C PHE A 48 -12.62 7.00 -17.17
N GLY A 49 -13.38 8.05 -16.85
CA GLY A 49 -13.14 9.39 -17.37
C GLY A 49 -12.17 10.23 -16.55
N ARG A 50 -11.92 9.90 -15.27
CA ARG A 50 -11.04 10.69 -14.40
C ARG A 50 -10.03 9.86 -13.64
N VAL A 51 -10.50 8.87 -12.84
CA VAL A 51 -9.63 8.11 -11.94
C VAL A 51 -8.58 7.33 -12.72
N ILE A 52 -9.02 6.44 -13.59
CA ILE A 52 -8.14 5.53 -14.34
C ILE A 52 -7.17 6.29 -15.27
N PRO A 53 -7.61 7.28 -16.07
CA PRO A 53 -6.68 8.07 -16.85
C PRO A 53 -5.68 8.86 -16.01
N GLY A 54 -6.11 9.42 -14.86
CA GLY A 54 -5.22 10.12 -13.93
C GLY A 54 -4.12 9.21 -13.37
N MET A 55 -4.47 8.02 -12.89
CA MET A 55 -3.52 6.99 -12.45
C MET A 55 -2.54 6.63 -13.58
N SER A 56 -3.06 6.43 -14.78
CA SER A 56 -2.28 6.04 -15.96
C SER A 56 -1.27 7.09 -16.40
N LEU A 57 -1.66 8.37 -16.33
CA LEU A 57 -0.76 9.49 -16.63
C LEU A 57 0.32 9.67 -15.56
N GLY A 58 -0.01 9.45 -14.28
CA GLY A 58 0.97 9.41 -13.19
C GLY A 58 2.02 8.34 -13.40
N LEU A 59 1.60 7.11 -13.72
CA LEU A 59 2.51 6.00 -14.03
C LEU A 59 3.34 6.24 -15.29
N LEU A 60 2.78 6.83 -16.33
CA LEU A 60 3.51 7.21 -17.52
C LEU A 60 4.63 8.21 -17.18
N ALA A 61 4.32 9.25 -16.41
CA ALA A 61 5.30 10.24 -15.97
C ALA A 61 6.43 9.58 -15.15
N GLY A 62 6.10 8.73 -14.19
CA GLY A 62 7.06 7.98 -13.38
C GLY A 62 7.93 7.06 -14.22
N GLY A 63 7.33 6.26 -15.10
CA GLY A 63 8.05 5.34 -15.99
C GLY A 63 9.04 6.05 -16.91
N LEU A 64 8.65 7.18 -17.49
CA LEU A 64 9.53 7.99 -18.34
C LEU A 64 10.67 8.62 -17.53
N TYR A 65 10.38 9.14 -16.33
CA TYR A 65 11.41 9.76 -15.51
C TYR A 65 12.42 8.73 -14.97
N TYR A 66 11.98 7.57 -14.54
CA TYR A 66 12.88 6.50 -14.09
C TYR A 66 13.72 5.92 -15.23
N ALA A 67 13.17 5.82 -16.43
CA ALA A 67 13.96 5.49 -17.62
C ALA A 67 15.03 6.55 -17.91
N PHE A 68 14.69 7.85 -17.78
CA PHE A 68 15.64 8.95 -17.90
C PHE A 68 16.73 8.90 -16.82
N MET A 69 16.39 8.61 -15.57
CA MET A 69 17.36 8.39 -14.49
C MET A 69 18.32 7.24 -14.84
N GLY A 70 17.78 6.11 -15.34
CA GLY A 70 18.59 4.97 -15.78
C GLY A 70 19.53 5.30 -16.94
N TYR A 71 19.04 6.03 -17.94
CA TYR A 71 19.88 6.51 -19.05
C TYR A 71 21.02 7.41 -18.55
N ARG A 72 20.71 8.36 -17.65
CA ARG A 72 21.70 9.28 -17.07
C ARG A 72 22.72 8.53 -16.21
N LEU A 73 22.28 7.52 -15.45
CA LEU A 73 23.16 6.65 -14.67
C LEU A 73 24.10 5.86 -15.56
N SER A 74 23.60 5.23 -16.61
CA SER A 74 24.41 4.51 -17.61
C SER A 74 25.48 5.42 -18.23
N ARG A 75 25.13 6.67 -18.53
CA ARG A 75 26.09 7.66 -19.05
C ARG A 75 27.17 8.03 -18.01
N LYS A 76 26.77 8.15 -16.74
CA LYS A 76 27.71 8.48 -15.64
C LYS A 76 28.68 7.32 -15.38
N GLU A 77 28.19 6.10 -15.39
CA GLU A 77 28.99 4.90 -15.07
C GLU A 77 29.72 4.31 -16.29
N GLY A 78 29.36 4.72 -17.49
CA GLY A 78 30.00 4.31 -18.73
C GLY A 78 29.78 2.85 -19.12
N HIS A 79 28.64 2.24 -18.71
CA HIS A 79 28.28 0.87 -19.07
C HIS A 79 26.77 0.71 -19.39
N PRO A 80 26.40 -0.24 -20.29
CA PRO A 80 25.01 -0.44 -20.72
C PRO A 80 24.18 -1.31 -19.76
N GLY A 81 24.75 -1.85 -18.69
CA GLY A 81 24.12 -2.81 -17.79
C GLY A 81 23.23 -2.18 -16.71
N VAL A 82 22.71 -0.98 -16.94
CA VAL A 82 21.82 -0.28 -16.01
C VAL A 82 20.37 -0.66 -16.29
N THR A 83 19.60 -0.91 -15.23
CA THR A 83 18.16 -1.20 -15.27
C THR A 83 17.40 -0.02 -14.69
N ALA A 84 16.34 0.48 -15.34
CA ALA A 84 15.51 1.55 -14.80
C ALA A 84 14.86 1.14 -13.47
N LEU A 85 14.52 2.13 -12.62
CA LEU A 85 13.66 1.88 -11.48
C LEU A 85 12.25 1.51 -11.98
N PRO A 86 11.58 0.51 -11.39
CA PRO A 86 10.23 0.14 -11.78
C PRO A 86 9.20 1.13 -11.20
N SER A 87 8.31 1.66 -12.04
CA SER A 87 7.20 2.51 -11.64
C SER A 87 5.94 1.69 -11.44
N GLY A 88 5.23 1.90 -10.34
CA GLY A 88 4.00 1.20 -10.03
C GLY A 88 3.06 2.00 -9.14
N VAL A 89 1.84 1.50 -9.00
CA VAL A 89 0.86 1.99 -8.01
C VAL A 89 1.29 1.48 -6.63
N SER A 90 1.27 2.34 -5.61
CA SER A 90 1.49 1.90 -4.24
C SER A 90 0.31 1.05 -3.76
N THR A 91 0.51 -0.26 -3.75
CA THR A 91 -0.55 -1.20 -3.36
C THR A 91 -1.00 -1.01 -1.90
N PRO A 92 -0.11 -0.86 -0.90
CA PRO A 92 -0.54 -0.61 0.47
C PRO A 92 -1.30 0.70 0.63
N ALA A 93 -0.81 1.80 0.02
CA ALA A 93 -1.51 3.08 0.06
C ALA A 93 -2.87 3.00 -0.66
N MET A 94 -2.96 2.27 -1.77
CA MET A 94 -4.21 2.02 -2.48
C MET A 94 -5.28 1.41 -1.55
N PHE A 95 -4.94 0.36 -0.81
CA PHE A 95 -5.90 -0.26 0.11
C PHE A 95 -6.32 0.68 1.23
N VAL A 96 -5.38 1.41 1.81
CA VAL A 96 -5.70 2.37 2.88
C VAL A 96 -6.56 3.52 2.36
N ILE A 97 -6.31 4.03 1.17
CA ILE A 97 -7.14 5.10 0.58
C ILE A 97 -8.53 4.57 0.21
N LEU A 98 -8.63 3.40 -0.43
CA LEU A 98 -9.92 2.81 -0.80
C LEU A 98 -10.79 2.53 0.43
N PHE A 99 -10.23 1.86 1.45
CA PHE A 99 -11.01 1.36 2.59
C PHE A 99 -10.94 2.26 3.83
N GLY A 100 -9.89 3.05 3.99
CA GLY A 100 -9.73 3.98 5.11
C GLY A 100 -10.21 5.41 4.85
N VAL A 101 -10.33 5.81 3.57
CA VAL A 101 -10.77 7.16 3.18
C VAL A 101 -12.04 7.11 2.34
N ILE A 102 -12.01 6.49 1.16
CA ILE A 102 -13.14 6.54 0.21
C ILE A 102 -14.36 5.79 0.77
N THR A 103 -14.19 4.58 1.28
CA THR A 103 -15.31 3.79 1.81
C THR A 103 -16.01 4.47 3.01
N PRO A 104 -15.30 4.98 4.02
CA PRO A 104 -15.95 5.77 5.08
C PRO A 104 -16.63 7.05 4.60
N LEU A 105 -16.02 7.76 3.64
CA LEU A 105 -16.63 8.93 3.03
C LEU A 105 -17.93 8.57 2.28
N HIS A 106 -17.94 7.45 1.58
CA HIS A 106 -19.14 6.96 0.89
C HIS A 106 -20.31 6.76 1.86
N TYR A 107 -20.05 6.11 3.00
CA TYR A 107 -21.11 5.94 4.02
C TYR A 107 -21.56 7.27 4.65
N ALA A 108 -20.66 8.26 4.73
CA ALA A 108 -20.99 9.56 5.31
C ALA A 108 -21.68 10.52 4.33
N LEU A 109 -21.25 10.55 3.06
CA LEU A 109 -21.68 11.56 2.09
C LEU A 109 -22.64 10.99 1.03
N ASN A 110 -22.44 9.75 0.60
CA ASN A 110 -23.16 9.08 -0.49
C ASN A 110 -23.19 9.93 -1.78
N ASP A 111 -22.08 10.64 -2.06
CA ASP A 111 -21.88 11.48 -3.24
C ASP A 111 -20.52 11.16 -3.87
N PRO A 112 -20.47 10.36 -4.96
CA PRO A 112 -19.23 9.95 -5.60
C PRO A 112 -18.32 11.08 -6.05
N TYR A 113 -18.86 12.27 -6.37
CA TYR A 113 -18.03 13.40 -6.81
C TYR A 113 -17.34 14.10 -5.65
N LEU A 114 -17.99 14.21 -4.49
CA LEU A 114 -17.37 14.72 -3.26
C LEU A 114 -16.36 13.72 -2.70
N GLU A 115 -16.67 12.43 -2.73
CA GLU A 115 -15.77 11.34 -2.36
C GLU A 115 -14.51 11.35 -3.23
N TRP A 116 -14.68 11.49 -4.55
CA TRP A 116 -13.57 11.62 -5.48
C TRP A 116 -12.74 12.87 -5.21
N SER A 117 -13.35 14.01 -4.92
CA SER A 117 -12.65 15.24 -4.58
C SER A 117 -11.75 15.07 -3.35
N ALA A 118 -12.28 14.44 -2.30
CA ALA A 118 -11.50 14.13 -1.10
C ALA A 118 -10.36 13.13 -1.38
N ALA A 119 -10.61 12.10 -2.20
CA ALA A 119 -9.61 11.11 -2.56
C ALA A 119 -8.48 11.69 -3.43
N VAL A 120 -8.80 12.60 -4.35
CA VAL A 120 -7.79 13.35 -5.14
C VAL A 120 -6.94 14.23 -4.22
N ALA A 121 -7.58 14.89 -3.23
CA ALA A 121 -6.86 15.69 -2.24
C ALA A 121 -5.95 14.80 -1.37
N ALA A 122 -6.43 13.62 -0.97
CA ALA A 122 -5.62 12.64 -0.25
C ALA A 122 -4.38 12.22 -1.06
N CYS A 123 -4.56 11.86 -2.33
CA CYS A 123 -3.47 11.49 -3.23
C CYS A 123 -2.48 12.65 -3.44
N PHE A 124 -2.95 13.88 -3.58
CA PHE A 124 -2.09 15.05 -3.73
C PHE A 124 -1.27 15.32 -2.46
N ILE A 125 -1.91 15.26 -1.27
CA ILE A 125 -1.22 15.38 0.03
C ILE A 125 -0.19 14.25 0.17
N GLY A 126 -0.55 13.04 -0.24
CA GLY A 126 0.35 11.88 -0.26
C GLY A 126 1.60 12.15 -1.07
N GLY A 127 1.46 12.59 -2.31
CA GLY A 127 2.60 12.96 -3.16
C GLY A 127 3.45 14.09 -2.57
N PHE A 128 2.84 15.03 -1.86
CA PHE A 128 3.58 16.07 -1.15
C PHE A 128 4.36 15.52 0.05
N VAL A 129 3.77 14.63 0.84
CA VAL A 129 4.46 13.94 1.95
C VAL A 129 5.62 13.12 1.43
N GLU A 130 5.41 12.41 0.32
CA GLU A 130 6.43 11.61 -0.35
C GLU A 130 7.59 12.48 -0.87
N PHE A 131 7.28 13.63 -1.49
CA PHE A 131 8.28 14.61 -1.89
C PHE A 131 9.10 15.09 -0.68
N LEU A 132 8.46 15.41 0.45
CA LEU A 132 9.15 15.77 1.68
C LEU A 132 9.99 14.60 2.22
N GLY A 133 9.58 13.35 1.98
CA GLY A 133 10.34 12.15 2.31
C GLY A 133 11.76 12.15 1.74
N GLY A 134 11.98 12.77 0.57
CA GLY A 134 13.32 12.98 0.01
C GLY A 134 14.24 13.84 0.89
N ILE A 135 13.68 14.63 1.78
CA ILE A 135 14.46 15.50 2.71
C ILE A 135 14.61 14.80 4.06
N ILE A 136 13.50 14.33 4.65
CA ILE A 136 13.45 13.82 6.03
C ILE A 136 13.68 12.30 6.12
N GLY A 137 13.47 11.56 5.05
CA GLY A 137 13.51 10.09 5.03
C GLY A 137 14.83 9.51 5.52
N PRO A 138 16.01 9.97 5.04
CA PRO A 138 17.31 9.47 5.53
C PRO A 138 17.51 9.66 7.04
N TRP A 139 16.93 10.72 7.61
CA TRP A 139 16.93 10.95 9.05
C TRP A 139 16.00 9.96 9.77
N MET A 140 14.75 9.79 9.31
CA MET A 140 13.78 8.86 9.90
C MET A 140 14.29 7.42 9.90
N LYS A 141 14.89 6.96 8.82
CA LYS A 141 15.45 5.60 8.69
C LYS A 141 16.51 5.29 9.74
N ARG A 142 17.21 6.30 10.27
CA ARG A 142 18.18 6.14 11.36
C ARG A 142 17.55 5.81 12.71
N TYR A 143 16.29 6.22 12.93
CA TYR A 143 15.60 6.12 14.21
C TYR A 143 14.52 5.05 14.27
N ILE A 144 13.92 4.68 13.14
CA ILE A 144 12.86 3.67 13.06
C ILE A 144 13.48 2.32 12.69
N PRO A 145 13.33 1.27 13.53
CA PRO A 145 13.82 -0.06 13.21
C PRO A 145 13.14 -0.64 11.97
N ARG A 146 13.90 -1.25 11.08
CA ARG A 146 13.40 -1.89 9.86
C ARG A 146 12.33 -2.94 10.16
N ALA A 147 12.46 -3.70 11.25
CA ALA A 147 11.48 -4.69 11.67
C ALA A 147 10.10 -4.09 11.96
N ALA A 148 10.05 -2.87 12.54
CA ALA A 148 8.81 -2.19 12.81
C ALA A 148 8.11 -1.74 11.52
N LEU A 149 8.86 -1.18 10.57
CA LEU A 149 8.35 -0.75 9.28
C LEU A 149 7.83 -1.93 8.46
N LEU A 150 8.70 -2.91 8.20
CA LEU A 150 8.33 -4.09 7.39
C LEU A 150 7.22 -4.91 8.06
N GLY A 151 7.20 -4.97 9.40
CA GLY A 151 6.13 -5.65 10.14
C GLY A 151 4.77 -4.98 9.97
N THR A 152 4.70 -3.65 10.08
CA THR A 152 3.45 -2.89 9.89
C THR A 152 2.88 -3.13 8.49
N VAL A 153 3.72 -3.07 7.47
CA VAL A 153 3.35 -3.30 6.08
C VAL A 153 2.91 -4.73 5.83
N ALA A 154 3.68 -5.68 6.34
CA ALA A 154 3.31 -7.09 6.27
C ALA A 154 1.96 -7.33 6.95
N GLY A 155 1.67 -6.62 8.04
CA GLY A 155 0.37 -6.63 8.72
C GLY A 155 -0.76 -6.13 7.81
N ILE A 156 -0.60 -4.96 7.18
CA ILE A 156 -1.59 -4.43 6.23
C ILE A 156 -1.78 -5.41 5.07
N GLY A 157 -0.69 -5.82 4.43
CA GLY A 157 -0.74 -6.77 3.32
C GLY A 157 -1.45 -8.07 3.69
N PHE A 158 -1.12 -8.66 4.82
CA PHE A 158 -1.72 -9.92 5.25
C PHE A 158 -3.19 -9.77 5.62
N ILE A 159 -3.52 -8.75 6.42
CA ILE A 159 -4.89 -8.57 6.92
C ILE A 159 -5.85 -8.11 5.81
N TRP A 160 -5.43 -7.16 4.97
CA TRP A 160 -6.31 -6.65 3.90
C TRP A 160 -6.23 -7.51 2.64
N MET A 161 -5.03 -7.69 2.07
CA MET A 161 -4.87 -8.34 0.77
C MET A 161 -5.09 -9.86 0.84
N ALA A 162 -4.47 -10.56 1.82
CA ALA A 162 -4.63 -12.01 1.88
C ALA A 162 -6.04 -12.41 2.29
N THR A 163 -6.67 -11.68 3.22
CA THR A 163 -8.03 -11.96 3.67
C THR A 163 -9.04 -11.73 2.55
N GLN A 164 -8.96 -10.58 1.87
CA GLN A 164 -9.82 -10.32 0.70
C GLN A 164 -9.56 -11.37 -0.38
N GLY A 165 -8.29 -11.63 -0.71
CA GLY A 165 -7.93 -12.61 -1.72
C GLY A 165 -8.48 -14.01 -1.45
N ILE A 166 -8.38 -14.51 -0.22
CA ILE A 166 -8.91 -15.84 0.10
C ILE A 166 -10.44 -15.87 0.05
N PHE A 167 -11.12 -14.80 0.51
CA PHE A 167 -12.57 -14.73 0.46
C PHE A 167 -13.10 -14.69 -0.97
N ASP A 168 -12.45 -13.94 -1.88
CA ASP A 168 -12.83 -13.90 -3.30
C ASP A 168 -12.60 -15.26 -3.98
N VAL A 169 -11.53 -15.99 -3.64
CA VAL A 169 -11.29 -17.36 -4.11
C VAL A 169 -12.42 -18.30 -3.69
N TYR A 170 -12.84 -18.24 -2.42
CA TYR A 170 -13.90 -19.08 -1.91
C TYR A 170 -15.31 -18.56 -2.23
N GLY A 171 -15.44 -17.29 -2.62
CA GLY A 171 -16.67 -16.69 -3.12
C GLY A 171 -17.10 -17.25 -4.48
N ASP A 172 -16.14 -17.59 -5.34
CA ASP A 172 -16.37 -18.38 -6.56
C ASP A 172 -15.38 -19.57 -6.62
N PRO A 173 -15.64 -20.63 -5.86
CA PRO A 173 -14.68 -21.74 -5.71
C PRO A 173 -14.46 -22.52 -7.02
N LEU A 174 -15.40 -22.46 -7.96
CA LEU A 174 -15.27 -23.13 -9.25
C LEU A 174 -14.13 -22.50 -10.09
N ILE A 175 -13.97 -21.19 -10.02
CA ILE A 175 -12.88 -20.47 -10.67
C ILE A 175 -11.68 -20.37 -9.72
N GLY A 176 -11.89 -19.92 -8.50
CA GLY A 176 -10.85 -19.55 -7.56
C GLY A 176 -9.93 -20.70 -7.16
N LEU A 177 -10.47 -21.87 -6.81
CA LEU A 177 -9.64 -23.00 -6.33
C LEU A 177 -8.70 -23.57 -7.41
N PRO A 178 -9.14 -23.83 -8.67
CA PRO A 178 -8.22 -24.28 -9.71
C PRO A 178 -7.10 -23.29 -10.02
N ILE A 179 -7.43 -21.99 -10.02
CA ILE A 179 -6.45 -20.94 -10.31
C ILE A 179 -5.49 -20.76 -9.13
N LEU A 180 -5.99 -20.84 -7.89
CA LEU A 180 -5.14 -20.88 -6.70
C LEU A 180 -4.16 -22.05 -6.76
N ALA A 181 -4.60 -23.24 -7.13
CA ALA A 181 -3.72 -24.39 -7.28
C ALA A 181 -2.61 -24.14 -8.32
N LEU A 182 -2.95 -23.58 -9.49
CA LEU A 182 -1.96 -23.20 -10.52
C LEU A 182 -0.93 -22.19 -9.97
N ALA A 183 -1.39 -21.20 -9.22
CA ALA A 183 -0.53 -20.21 -8.59
C ALA A 183 0.40 -20.85 -7.55
N LEU A 184 -0.13 -21.70 -6.67
CA LEU A 184 0.66 -22.41 -5.67
C LEU A 184 1.75 -23.27 -6.31
N PHE A 185 1.43 -24.02 -7.37
CA PHE A 185 2.43 -24.82 -8.08
C PHE A 185 3.55 -23.97 -8.66
N GLY A 186 3.22 -22.87 -9.33
CA GLY A 186 4.21 -22.02 -10.01
C GLY A 186 4.97 -21.09 -9.07
N LEU A 187 4.25 -20.37 -8.23
CA LEU A 187 4.82 -19.28 -7.43
C LEU A 187 5.52 -19.78 -6.15
N PHE A 188 4.94 -20.77 -5.47
CA PHE A 188 5.52 -21.34 -4.24
C PHE A 188 6.26 -22.67 -4.49
N GLY A 189 5.70 -23.53 -5.33
CA GLY A 189 6.31 -24.82 -5.66
C GLY A 189 7.50 -24.72 -6.62
N GLY A 190 7.66 -23.58 -7.32
CA GLY A 190 8.75 -23.38 -8.28
C GLY A 190 8.63 -24.24 -9.54
N TYR A 191 7.46 -24.82 -9.83
CA TYR A 191 7.24 -25.60 -11.04
C TYR A 191 7.32 -24.71 -12.27
N LEU A 192 8.10 -25.12 -13.25
CA LEU A 192 8.28 -24.38 -14.50
C LEU A 192 7.16 -24.74 -15.49
N PHE A 193 6.48 -23.73 -16.00
CA PHE A 193 5.54 -23.89 -17.09
C PHE A 193 6.26 -23.98 -18.46
N PRO A 194 5.63 -24.61 -19.47
CA PRO A 194 6.22 -24.72 -20.80
C PRO A 194 6.74 -23.39 -21.33
N LYS A 195 7.88 -23.40 -22.04
CA LYS A 195 8.53 -22.20 -22.58
C LYS A 195 8.91 -21.14 -21.53
N LYS A 196 9.01 -21.51 -20.23
CA LYS A 196 9.31 -20.61 -19.10
C LYS A 196 8.31 -19.45 -18.95
N ILE A 197 7.04 -19.68 -19.30
CA ILE A 197 5.98 -18.68 -19.11
C ILE A 197 5.85 -18.38 -17.60
N PRO A 198 5.76 -17.10 -17.18
CA PRO A 198 5.60 -16.74 -15.77
C PRO A 198 4.35 -17.39 -15.17
N PRO A 199 4.45 -18.02 -13.99
CA PRO A 199 3.33 -18.73 -13.36
C PRO A 199 2.09 -17.85 -13.15
N LEU A 200 2.28 -16.59 -12.78
CA LEU A 200 1.20 -15.65 -12.59
C LEU A 200 0.46 -15.35 -13.91
N ALA A 201 1.19 -15.24 -15.03
CA ALA A 201 0.57 -15.05 -16.33
C ALA A 201 -0.25 -16.29 -16.73
N VAL A 202 0.23 -17.50 -16.43
CA VAL A 202 -0.54 -18.73 -16.67
C VAL A 202 -1.81 -18.77 -15.82
N ALA A 203 -1.72 -18.39 -14.55
CA ALA A 203 -2.87 -18.34 -13.66
C ALA A 203 -3.92 -17.33 -14.15
N ILE A 204 -3.50 -16.11 -14.51
CA ILE A 204 -4.43 -15.05 -14.96
C ILE A 204 -5.04 -15.41 -16.33
N VAL A 205 -4.20 -15.68 -17.35
CA VAL A 205 -4.70 -15.95 -18.70
C VAL A 205 -5.47 -17.26 -18.75
N GLY A 206 -4.96 -18.31 -18.10
CA GLY A 206 -5.65 -19.60 -17.98
C GLY A 206 -6.98 -19.48 -17.23
N GLY A 207 -7.01 -18.65 -16.18
CA GLY A 207 -8.22 -18.32 -15.43
C GLY A 207 -9.26 -17.60 -16.27
N ILE A 208 -8.87 -16.60 -17.06
CA ILE A 208 -9.75 -15.89 -17.98
C ILE A 208 -10.36 -16.86 -19.02
N VAL A 209 -9.52 -17.66 -19.66
CA VAL A 209 -9.98 -18.67 -20.64
C VAL A 209 -10.95 -19.65 -19.99
N TYR A 210 -10.64 -20.12 -18.79
CA TYR A 210 -11.51 -21.02 -18.04
C TYR A 210 -12.84 -20.36 -17.65
N ALA A 211 -12.83 -19.12 -17.18
CA ALA A 211 -14.03 -18.35 -16.86
C ALA A 211 -14.92 -18.10 -18.11
N LEU A 212 -14.30 -17.80 -19.27
CA LEU A 212 -15.00 -17.68 -20.54
C LEU A 212 -15.66 -19.01 -20.94
N CYS A 213 -14.96 -20.14 -20.81
CA CYS A 213 -15.53 -21.47 -21.09
C CYS A 213 -16.72 -21.83 -20.18
N LEU A 214 -16.70 -21.34 -18.95
CA LEU A 214 -17.82 -21.51 -17.99
C LEU A 214 -18.96 -20.51 -18.17
N GLY A 215 -18.83 -19.53 -19.07
CA GLY A 215 -19.81 -18.45 -19.25
C GLY A 215 -19.90 -17.51 -18.04
N ARG A 216 -18.85 -17.44 -17.19
CA ARG A 216 -18.81 -16.58 -16.01
C ARG A 216 -18.30 -15.17 -16.30
N THR A 217 -17.75 -14.94 -17.48
CA THR A 217 -17.32 -13.66 -17.99
C THR A 217 -17.60 -13.56 -19.48
N SER A 218 -17.57 -12.35 -20.02
CA SER A 218 -17.86 -12.08 -21.43
C SER A 218 -16.95 -10.98 -21.97
N LEU A 219 -16.78 -10.97 -23.28
CA LEU A 219 -16.07 -9.89 -23.97
C LEU A 219 -17.05 -8.71 -24.16
N ASN A 220 -16.85 -7.65 -23.40
CA ASN A 220 -17.66 -6.44 -23.44
C ASN A 220 -16.79 -5.23 -23.76
N PHE A 221 -17.10 -4.52 -24.85
CA PHE A 221 -16.37 -3.34 -25.32
C PHE A 221 -17.19 -2.06 -25.19
N LYS A 222 -18.28 -2.08 -24.41
CA LYS A 222 -19.25 -1.00 -24.34
C LYS A 222 -18.66 0.33 -23.88
N ASP A 223 -17.74 0.27 -22.91
CA ASP A 223 -17.13 1.45 -22.29
C ASP A 223 -15.69 1.70 -22.78
N VAL A 224 -15.30 1.09 -23.90
CA VAL A 224 -14.03 1.40 -24.59
C VAL A 224 -14.22 2.66 -25.40
N GLY A 225 -13.41 3.69 -25.12
CA GLY A 225 -13.52 5.00 -25.76
C GLY A 225 -12.34 5.91 -25.42
N LEU A 226 -12.34 7.11 -25.96
CA LEU A 226 -11.31 8.11 -25.63
C LEU A 226 -11.75 8.93 -24.41
N TYR A 227 -11.02 8.77 -23.30
CA TYR A 227 -11.23 9.47 -22.05
C TYR A 227 -10.08 10.42 -21.77
N LEU A 228 -10.27 11.69 -22.08
CA LEU A 228 -9.30 12.74 -21.79
C LEU A 228 -9.72 13.44 -20.50
N PRO A 229 -8.99 13.26 -19.39
CA PRO A 229 -9.33 13.92 -18.14
C PRO A 229 -9.21 15.44 -18.26
N ASN A 230 -10.10 16.16 -17.57
CA ASN A 230 -10.10 17.61 -17.55
C ASN A 230 -9.37 18.13 -16.30
N PRO A 231 -8.11 18.60 -16.42
CA PRO A 231 -7.32 19.04 -15.27
C PRO A 231 -7.94 20.26 -14.57
N ALA A 232 -8.63 21.14 -15.29
CA ALA A 232 -9.25 22.32 -14.67
C ALA A 232 -10.42 21.92 -13.75
N ALA A 233 -11.23 20.93 -14.14
CA ALA A 233 -12.28 20.39 -13.29
C ALA A 233 -11.69 19.60 -12.11
N THR A 234 -10.59 18.87 -12.32
CA THR A 234 -9.90 18.14 -11.26
C THR A 234 -9.29 19.08 -10.22
N VAL A 235 -8.64 20.17 -10.65
CA VAL A 235 -8.07 21.16 -9.71
C VAL A 235 -9.15 21.82 -8.84
N ARG A 236 -10.34 22.06 -9.38
CA ARG A 236 -11.49 22.55 -8.57
C ARG A 236 -11.90 21.50 -7.54
N GLY A 237 -12.10 20.25 -7.98
CA GLY A 237 -12.40 19.15 -7.06
C GLY A 237 -11.30 18.93 -6.00
N LEU A 238 -10.02 19.08 -6.38
CA LEU A 238 -8.91 19.02 -5.44
C LEU A 238 -9.02 20.10 -4.34
N ILE A 239 -9.35 21.34 -4.72
CA ILE A 239 -9.51 22.45 -3.76
C ILE A 239 -10.69 22.18 -2.81
N ASP A 240 -11.83 21.73 -3.34
CA ASP A 240 -13.01 21.39 -2.55
C ASP A 240 -12.71 20.19 -1.62
N GLY A 241 -11.91 19.24 -2.10
CA GLY A 241 -11.51 18.05 -1.36
C GLY A 241 -10.61 18.31 -0.16
N PHE A 242 -9.83 19.40 -0.13
CA PHE A 242 -8.96 19.70 1.02
C PHE A 242 -9.70 19.85 2.34
N THR A 243 -10.93 20.35 2.32
CA THR A 243 -11.76 20.48 3.55
C THR A 243 -12.32 19.12 3.97
N LEU A 244 -12.71 18.28 3.02
CA LEU A 244 -13.30 16.97 3.26
C LEU A 244 -12.27 15.94 3.76
N VAL A 245 -11.00 16.12 3.37
CA VAL A 245 -9.93 15.16 3.69
C VAL A 245 -9.33 15.35 5.08
N VAL A 246 -9.55 16.51 5.73
CA VAL A 246 -8.95 16.85 7.04
C VAL A 246 -9.16 15.75 8.10
N PRO A 247 -10.36 15.18 8.31
CA PRO A 247 -10.55 14.11 9.29
C PRO A 247 -9.73 12.83 9.00
N TYR A 248 -9.31 12.64 7.75
CA TYR A 248 -8.58 11.46 7.30
C TYR A 248 -7.06 11.66 7.25
N LEU A 249 -6.54 12.83 7.62
CA LEU A 249 -5.08 13.09 7.65
C LEU A 249 -4.36 12.16 8.62
N THR A 250 -5.02 11.71 9.68
CA THR A 250 -4.48 10.70 10.62
C THR A 250 -4.27 9.33 10.00
N ILE A 251 -4.87 9.07 8.86
CA ILE A 251 -4.71 7.84 8.06
C ILE A 251 -3.75 8.11 6.90
N ILE A 252 -3.95 9.22 6.19
CA ILE A 252 -3.20 9.56 4.97
C ILE A 252 -1.73 9.83 5.27
N ILE A 253 -1.42 10.68 6.24
CA ILE A 253 -0.02 11.03 6.54
C ILE A 253 0.81 9.79 6.93
N PRO A 254 0.33 8.90 7.83
CA PRO A 254 1.08 7.69 8.17
C PRO A 254 1.31 6.72 7.02
N ILE A 255 0.30 6.51 6.17
CA ILE A 255 0.47 5.60 5.03
C ILE A 255 1.46 6.17 4.00
N GLU A 256 1.48 7.48 3.82
CA GLU A 256 2.42 8.12 2.90
C GLU A 256 3.83 8.21 3.48
N ILE A 257 3.97 8.31 4.80
CA ILE A 257 5.26 8.10 5.47
C ILE A 257 5.78 6.69 5.18
N TYR A 258 4.90 5.69 5.25
CA TYR A 258 5.25 4.35 4.84
C TYR A 258 5.64 4.29 3.36
N ASN A 259 4.84 4.89 2.46
CA ASN A 259 5.06 4.88 1.02
C ASN A 259 6.45 5.44 0.65
N PHE A 260 6.85 6.57 1.23
CA PHE A 260 8.18 7.10 0.97
C PHE A 260 9.33 6.24 1.54
N ILE A 261 9.10 5.52 2.64
CA ILE A 261 10.09 4.59 3.19
C ILE A 261 10.21 3.36 2.28
N GLU A 262 9.09 2.85 1.75
CA GLU A 262 9.08 1.77 0.77
C GLU A 262 9.86 2.17 -0.50
N THR A 263 9.62 3.36 -1.04
CA THR A 263 10.38 3.91 -2.17
C THR A 263 11.87 3.98 -1.85
N MET A 264 12.27 4.45 -0.65
CA MET A 264 13.68 4.46 -0.23
C MET A 264 14.28 3.06 -0.21
N ASP A 265 13.61 2.10 0.41
CA ASP A 265 14.11 0.72 0.52
C ASP A 265 14.24 0.06 -0.86
N ASN A 266 13.31 0.33 -1.78
CA ASN A 266 13.35 -0.20 -3.15
C ASN A 266 14.50 0.41 -3.97
N VAL A 267 14.80 1.70 -3.79
CA VAL A 267 15.96 2.35 -4.42
C VAL A 267 17.27 1.84 -3.83
N GLU A 268 17.35 1.64 -2.49
CA GLU A 268 18.52 1.03 -1.87
C GLU A 268 18.74 -0.42 -2.31
N ALA A 269 17.65 -1.17 -2.54
CA ALA A 269 17.74 -2.51 -3.11
C ALA A 269 18.28 -2.48 -4.57
N ALA A 270 17.96 -1.44 -5.34
CA ALA A 270 18.55 -1.21 -6.65
C ALA A 270 20.05 -0.89 -6.56
N ASN A 271 20.43 -0.04 -5.61
CA ASN A 271 21.83 0.30 -5.35
C ASN A 271 22.63 -0.95 -4.93
N ALA A 272 22.07 -1.78 -4.07
CA ALA A 272 22.65 -3.06 -3.68
C ALA A 272 22.78 -4.05 -4.86
N ALA A 273 21.93 -3.93 -5.87
CA ALA A 273 21.99 -4.71 -7.10
C ALA A 273 22.99 -4.15 -8.11
N GLY A 274 23.62 -3.00 -7.82
CA GLY A 274 24.70 -2.39 -8.60
C GLY A 274 24.26 -1.27 -9.54
N ASP A 275 23.11 -0.65 -9.33
CA ASP A 275 22.65 0.58 -10.01
C ASP A 275 22.55 1.71 -8.99
N ASP A 276 23.55 2.59 -8.90
CA ASP A 276 23.70 3.60 -7.85
C ASP A 276 22.78 4.83 -8.07
N TYR A 277 21.50 4.63 -7.84
CA TYR A 277 20.48 5.67 -7.92
C TYR A 277 20.49 6.60 -6.71
N SER A 278 20.23 7.88 -6.94
CA SER A 278 19.98 8.84 -5.86
C SER A 278 18.60 8.60 -5.23
N VAL A 279 18.59 8.13 -3.98
CA VAL A 279 17.35 7.95 -3.20
C VAL A 279 16.54 9.24 -3.14
N ARG A 280 17.19 10.38 -2.88
CA ARG A 280 16.53 11.69 -2.81
C ARG A 280 15.85 12.06 -4.12
N GLU A 281 16.51 11.85 -5.25
CA GLU A 281 15.97 12.19 -6.57
C GLU A 281 14.79 11.28 -6.92
N ALA A 282 14.89 9.98 -6.65
CA ALA A 282 13.80 9.05 -6.86
C ALA A 282 12.56 9.43 -6.04
N GLN A 283 12.74 9.81 -4.79
CA GLN A 283 11.67 10.29 -3.91
C GLN A 283 10.99 11.57 -4.44
N PHE A 284 11.79 12.55 -4.87
CA PHE A 284 11.23 13.78 -5.46
C PHE A 284 10.44 13.47 -6.74
N ALA A 285 10.96 12.58 -7.56
CA ALA A 285 10.29 12.17 -8.79
C ALA A 285 8.96 11.46 -8.48
N ASP A 286 8.95 10.57 -7.51
CA ASP A 286 7.78 9.79 -7.12
C ASP A 286 6.68 10.70 -6.57
N GLY A 287 7.00 11.57 -5.63
CA GLY A 287 6.05 12.56 -5.11
C GLY A 287 5.51 13.51 -6.18
N ILE A 288 6.36 13.99 -7.10
CA ILE A 288 5.93 14.86 -8.22
C ILE A 288 5.01 14.08 -9.18
N CYS A 289 5.33 12.83 -9.51
CA CYS A 289 4.51 12.02 -10.40
C CYS A 289 3.16 11.66 -9.75
N THR A 290 3.13 11.44 -8.44
CA THR A 290 1.90 11.25 -7.66
C THR A 290 1.03 12.50 -7.69
N MET A 291 1.59 13.68 -7.36
CA MET A 291 0.87 14.96 -7.45
C MET A 291 0.40 15.25 -8.88
N PHE A 292 1.22 14.96 -9.88
CA PHE A 292 0.83 15.09 -11.29
C PHE A 292 -0.37 14.20 -11.61
N GLY A 293 -0.32 12.91 -11.24
CA GLY A 293 -1.46 12.00 -11.39
C GLY A 293 -2.72 12.52 -10.71
N ALA A 294 -2.61 13.05 -9.48
CA ALA A 294 -3.73 13.64 -8.75
C ALA A 294 -4.36 14.84 -9.50
N ILE A 295 -3.55 15.74 -10.06
CA ILE A 295 -4.04 16.87 -10.90
C ILE A 295 -4.82 16.37 -12.13
N TRP A 296 -4.52 15.18 -12.63
CA TRP A 296 -5.24 14.52 -13.71
C TRP A 296 -6.36 13.59 -13.23
N GLY A 297 -6.61 13.48 -11.93
CA GLY A 297 -7.76 12.76 -11.36
C GLY A 297 -7.43 11.47 -10.64
N SER A 298 -6.14 11.09 -10.53
CA SER A 298 -5.73 9.94 -9.73
C SER A 298 -6.15 10.08 -8.28
N VAL A 299 -6.65 9.00 -7.71
CA VAL A 299 -6.96 8.89 -6.29
C VAL A 299 -5.94 8.04 -5.54
N ILE A 300 -5.00 7.41 -6.25
CA ILE A 300 -4.02 6.48 -5.68
C ILE A 300 -2.60 6.97 -5.99
N PRO A 301 -1.68 6.98 -5.02
CA PRO A 301 -0.30 7.38 -5.21
C PRO A 301 0.52 6.33 -5.95
N ASN A 302 1.60 6.80 -6.58
CA ASN A 302 2.62 5.96 -7.19
C ASN A 302 3.66 5.52 -6.16
N THR A 303 4.57 4.65 -6.58
CA THR A 303 5.75 4.26 -5.81
C THR A 303 6.83 3.72 -6.75
N VAL A 304 8.10 3.75 -6.31
CA VAL A 304 9.13 2.90 -6.89
C VAL A 304 8.83 1.46 -6.49
N TRP A 305 8.42 0.64 -7.46
CA TRP A 305 7.98 -0.73 -7.20
C TRP A 305 9.15 -1.64 -6.81
N LEU A 306 8.87 -2.65 -6.00
CA LEU A 306 9.84 -3.66 -5.62
C LEU A 306 10.27 -4.53 -6.83
N GLY A 307 11.42 -5.21 -6.74
CA GLY A 307 11.82 -6.22 -7.73
C GLY A 307 12.92 -5.80 -8.69
N HIS A 308 13.50 -4.61 -8.54
CA HIS A 308 14.61 -4.12 -9.39
C HIS A 308 15.74 -5.15 -9.57
N ALA A 309 16.19 -5.79 -8.49
CA ALA A 309 17.24 -6.83 -8.56
C ALA A 309 16.83 -8.04 -9.41
N GLY A 310 15.54 -8.38 -9.43
CA GLY A 310 14.98 -9.42 -10.30
C GLY A 310 15.01 -8.99 -11.76
N LEU A 311 14.55 -7.79 -12.05
CA LEU A 311 14.57 -7.19 -13.39
C LEU A 311 15.99 -7.12 -13.96
N LYS A 312 16.95 -6.67 -13.15
CA LYS A 312 18.36 -6.62 -13.53
C LYS A 312 18.93 -8.00 -13.85
N ARG A 313 18.58 -9.03 -13.09
CA ARG A 313 18.99 -10.42 -13.34
C ARG A 313 18.42 -10.97 -14.65
N THR A 314 17.25 -10.53 -15.08
CA THR A 314 16.68 -10.90 -16.39
C THR A 314 17.28 -10.12 -17.55
N GLY A 315 18.16 -9.16 -17.27
CA GLY A 315 18.81 -8.31 -18.26
C GLY A 315 17.91 -7.20 -18.79
N ALA A 316 16.89 -6.78 -18.01
CA ALA A 316 16.07 -5.63 -18.36
C ALA A 316 16.89 -4.34 -18.31
N GLY A 317 16.67 -3.44 -19.26
CA GLY A 317 17.31 -2.13 -19.38
C GLY A 317 16.41 -1.00 -18.91
N ILE A 318 16.22 -0.01 -19.79
CA ILE A 318 15.31 1.13 -19.56
C ILE A 318 14.02 1.00 -20.39
N GLY A 319 14.01 0.16 -21.41
CA GLY A 319 12.93 0.03 -22.38
C GLY A 319 11.63 -0.45 -21.77
N TYR A 320 11.69 -1.37 -20.83
CA TYR A 320 10.49 -1.88 -20.16
C TYR A 320 9.72 -0.75 -19.42
N SER A 321 10.43 0.19 -18.79
CA SER A 321 9.82 1.29 -18.05
C SER A 321 9.13 2.29 -18.99
N ILE A 322 9.76 2.61 -20.12
CA ILE A 322 9.19 3.46 -21.16
C ILE A 322 7.92 2.81 -21.74
N ILE A 323 8.05 1.57 -22.21
CA ILE A 323 6.95 0.90 -22.91
C ILE A 323 5.79 0.60 -21.97
N SER A 324 6.04 0.17 -20.71
CA SER A 324 4.98 -0.05 -19.75
C SER A 324 4.22 1.24 -19.43
N GLY A 325 4.92 2.37 -19.27
CA GLY A 325 4.31 3.68 -19.10
C GLY A 325 3.37 4.05 -20.25
N PHE A 326 3.83 3.89 -21.51
CA PHE A 326 2.98 4.18 -22.66
C PHE A 326 1.82 3.20 -22.80
N VAL A 327 2.03 1.89 -22.57
CA VAL A 327 0.97 0.87 -22.66
C VAL A 327 -0.11 1.12 -21.61
N LEU A 328 0.27 1.33 -20.35
CA LEU A 328 -0.68 1.61 -19.27
C LEU A 328 -1.33 2.98 -19.43
N GLY A 329 -0.55 4.00 -19.87
CA GLY A 329 -1.05 5.32 -20.20
C GLY A 329 -2.12 5.28 -21.29
N ALA A 330 -1.84 4.61 -22.40
CA ALA A 330 -2.79 4.43 -23.49
C ALA A 330 -4.01 3.60 -23.04
N ALA A 331 -3.79 2.49 -22.30
CA ALA A 331 -4.88 1.66 -21.82
C ALA A 331 -5.86 2.44 -20.94
N GLY A 332 -5.36 3.34 -20.09
CA GLY A 332 -6.21 4.21 -19.28
C GLY A 332 -6.98 5.23 -20.09
N VAL A 333 -6.30 5.93 -21.00
CA VAL A 333 -6.90 6.98 -21.83
C VAL A 333 -7.91 6.42 -22.85
N PHE A 334 -7.66 5.21 -23.37
CA PHE A 334 -8.59 4.55 -24.30
C PHE A 334 -9.62 3.64 -23.61
N GLY A 335 -9.73 3.67 -22.29
CA GLY A 335 -10.75 2.92 -21.56
C GLY A 335 -10.60 1.39 -21.63
N LEU A 336 -9.40 0.87 -21.96
CA LEU A 336 -9.18 -0.57 -22.07
C LEU A 336 -9.29 -1.29 -20.72
N PHE A 337 -9.18 -0.56 -19.61
CA PHE A 337 -9.37 -1.14 -18.28
C PHE A 337 -10.83 -1.47 -17.98
N SER A 338 -11.82 -0.80 -18.61
CA SER A 338 -13.23 -1.19 -18.49
C SER A 338 -13.46 -2.57 -19.09
N PHE A 339 -12.92 -2.81 -20.28
CA PHE A 339 -12.93 -4.13 -20.91
C PHE A 339 -12.25 -5.20 -20.04
N LEU A 340 -11.10 -4.88 -19.45
CA LEU A 340 -10.40 -5.83 -18.59
C LEU A 340 -11.17 -6.11 -17.29
N SER A 341 -11.87 -5.13 -16.71
CA SER A 341 -12.66 -5.32 -15.49
C SER A 341 -13.86 -6.26 -15.71
N ASP A 342 -14.46 -6.20 -16.88
CA ASP A 342 -15.54 -7.12 -17.25
C ASP A 342 -15.03 -8.53 -17.59
N LEU A 343 -13.80 -8.61 -18.08
CA LEU A 343 -13.18 -9.86 -18.53
C LEU A 343 -12.59 -10.68 -17.39
N VAL A 344 -12.04 -10.04 -16.34
CA VAL A 344 -11.29 -10.70 -15.27
C VAL A 344 -12.13 -10.80 -14.00
N PRO A 345 -12.71 -11.98 -13.67
CA PRO A 345 -13.42 -12.19 -12.43
C PRO A 345 -12.59 -11.86 -11.19
N PRO A 346 -13.20 -11.35 -10.08
CA PRO A 346 -12.51 -11.03 -8.83
C PRO A 346 -11.67 -12.20 -8.28
N ALA A 347 -12.17 -13.43 -8.37
CA ALA A 347 -11.45 -14.63 -7.93
C ALA A 347 -10.11 -14.85 -8.64
N ILE A 348 -9.91 -14.32 -9.86
CA ILE A 348 -8.62 -14.39 -10.58
C ILE A 348 -7.66 -13.31 -10.06
N CYS A 349 -8.15 -12.08 -9.85
CA CYS A 349 -7.38 -10.99 -9.25
C CYS A 349 -6.90 -11.34 -7.84
N ALA A 350 -7.75 -12.01 -7.08
CA ALA A 350 -7.53 -12.45 -5.70
C ALA A 350 -6.23 -13.23 -5.50
N ILE A 351 -5.84 -14.03 -6.49
CA ILE A 351 -4.59 -14.81 -6.45
C ILE A 351 -3.35 -13.91 -6.35
N THR A 352 -3.35 -12.80 -7.06
CA THR A 352 -2.22 -11.86 -7.01
C THR A 352 -2.11 -11.19 -5.65
N PHE A 353 -3.26 -10.88 -5.01
CA PHE A 353 -3.27 -10.31 -3.66
C PHE A 353 -2.73 -11.27 -2.64
N LEU A 354 -3.24 -12.49 -2.65
CA LEU A 354 -2.77 -13.54 -1.75
C LEU A 354 -1.26 -13.76 -1.92
N TRP A 355 -0.78 -13.79 -3.17
CA TRP A 355 0.64 -13.89 -3.46
C TRP A 355 1.46 -12.73 -2.90
N CYS A 356 1.08 -11.49 -3.21
CA CYS A 356 1.79 -10.30 -2.74
C CYS A 356 1.81 -10.23 -1.21
N ALA A 357 0.68 -10.50 -0.56
CA ALA A 357 0.57 -10.49 0.90
C ALA A 357 1.51 -11.51 1.56
N VAL A 358 1.53 -12.75 1.05
CA VAL A 358 2.40 -13.81 1.59
C VAL A 358 3.88 -13.46 1.39
N ILE A 359 4.26 -12.90 0.24
CA ILE A 359 5.65 -12.44 -0.01
C ILE A 359 6.02 -11.31 0.94
N MET A 360 5.15 -10.32 1.15
CA MET A 360 5.41 -9.21 2.08
C MET A 360 5.69 -9.72 3.50
N VAL A 361 4.88 -10.66 3.99
CA VAL A 361 5.11 -11.29 5.30
C VAL A 361 6.41 -12.07 5.33
N ALA A 362 6.66 -12.92 4.33
CA ALA A 362 7.89 -13.71 4.25
C ALA A 362 9.13 -12.81 4.20
N GLN A 363 9.06 -11.70 3.47
CA GLN A 363 10.14 -10.73 3.35
C GLN A 363 10.37 -9.97 4.66
N ALA A 364 9.30 -9.57 5.36
CA ALA A 364 9.41 -8.91 6.65
C ALA A 364 10.19 -9.74 7.68
N PHE A 365 10.00 -11.06 7.69
CA PHE A 365 10.79 -11.94 8.55
C PHE A 365 12.20 -12.20 7.98
N LYS A 366 12.32 -12.48 6.69
CA LYS A 366 13.60 -12.82 6.04
C LYS A 366 14.63 -11.68 6.13
N ASP A 367 14.20 -10.44 5.98
CA ASP A 367 15.07 -9.27 5.91
C ASP A 367 15.43 -8.71 7.29
N ASN A 368 14.98 -9.37 8.36
CA ASN A 368 15.27 -9.00 9.72
C ASN A 368 16.04 -10.10 10.47
N ARG A 369 16.76 -9.70 11.53
CA ARG A 369 17.42 -10.65 12.42
C ARG A 369 16.36 -11.50 13.14
N LYS A 370 16.65 -12.77 13.39
CA LYS A 370 15.73 -13.66 14.12
C LYS A 370 15.29 -13.10 15.47
N SER A 371 16.23 -12.43 16.19
CA SER A 371 15.93 -11.75 17.44
C SER A 371 14.89 -10.63 17.34
N HIS A 372 14.66 -10.07 16.16
CA HIS A 372 13.68 -9.01 15.93
C HIS A 372 12.32 -9.50 15.43
N TYR A 373 12.12 -10.83 15.30
CA TYR A 373 10.85 -11.38 14.81
C TYR A 373 9.65 -11.02 15.69
N ALA A 374 9.84 -10.90 17.00
CA ALA A 374 8.77 -10.40 17.87
C ALA A 374 8.41 -8.94 17.55
N GLY A 375 9.38 -8.10 17.20
CA GLY A 375 9.13 -6.73 16.76
C GLY A 375 8.33 -6.67 15.45
N VAL A 376 8.65 -7.55 14.48
CA VAL A 376 7.88 -7.70 13.25
C VAL A 376 6.44 -8.12 13.58
N ALA A 377 6.26 -9.18 14.40
CA ALA A 377 4.94 -9.67 14.76
C ALA A 377 4.10 -8.62 15.53
N MET A 378 4.71 -7.90 16.47
CA MET A 378 4.01 -6.84 17.22
C MET A 378 3.55 -5.70 16.31
N ALA A 379 4.33 -5.34 15.29
CA ALA A 379 3.96 -4.32 14.32
C ALA A 379 2.82 -4.76 13.39
N MET A 380 2.61 -6.07 13.18
CA MET A 380 1.52 -6.62 12.36
C MET A 380 0.15 -6.56 13.06
N VAL A 381 0.09 -6.40 14.39
CA VAL A 381 -1.17 -6.51 15.15
C VAL A 381 -2.14 -5.32 14.90
N PRO A 382 -1.73 -4.04 14.95
CA PRO A 382 -2.66 -2.92 14.84
C PRO A 382 -3.52 -2.89 13.56
N PRO A 383 -3.04 -3.28 12.36
CA PRO A 383 -3.88 -3.40 11.17
C PRO A 383 -5.11 -4.30 11.31
N VAL A 384 -5.09 -5.28 12.25
CA VAL A 384 -6.27 -6.09 12.57
C VAL A 384 -7.43 -5.24 13.08
N ALA A 385 -7.13 -4.24 13.92
CA ALA A 385 -8.15 -3.35 14.45
C ALA A 385 -8.77 -2.47 13.36
N ASP A 386 -7.97 -1.99 12.42
CA ASP A 386 -8.44 -1.21 11.27
C ASP A 386 -9.38 -2.03 10.38
N TYR A 387 -9.00 -3.26 10.05
CA TYR A 387 -9.82 -4.19 9.28
C TYR A 387 -11.14 -4.52 10.01
N LEU A 388 -11.06 -4.91 11.28
CA LEU A 388 -12.23 -5.26 12.08
C LEU A 388 -13.20 -4.07 12.21
N TYR A 389 -12.68 -2.87 12.47
CA TYR A 389 -13.48 -1.66 12.53
C TYR A 389 -14.25 -1.45 11.23
N THR A 390 -13.57 -1.52 10.08
CA THR A 390 -14.18 -1.30 8.76
C THR A 390 -15.24 -2.35 8.46
N GLN A 391 -14.99 -3.63 8.75
CA GLN A 391 -15.98 -4.70 8.52
C GLN A 391 -17.22 -4.53 9.41
N VAL A 392 -17.05 -4.28 10.70
CA VAL A 392 -18.17 -4.12 11.63
C VAL A 392 -18.99 -2.87 11.30
N THR A 393 -18.35 -1.72 11.09
CA THR A 393 -19.06 -0.47 10.75
C THR A 393 -19.78 -0.57 9.40
N GLY A 394 -19.17 -1.24 8.41
CA GLY A 394 -19.80 -1.50 7.13
C GLY A 394 -21.04 -2.41 7.25
N ALA A 395 -20.92 -3.50 8.02
CA ALA A 395 -22.03 -4.42 8.24
C ALA A 395 -23.22 -3.76 8.95
N VAL A 396 -22.93 -2.99 10.01
CA VAL A 396 -23.97 -2.30 10.78
C VAL A 396 -24.59 -1.15 9.96
N GLY A 397 -23.78 -0.35 9.24
CA GLY A 397 -24.29 0.69 8.34
C GLY A 397 -25.18 0.13 7.21
N THR A 398 -24.86 -1.06 6.72
CA THR A 398 -25.72 -1.77 5.76
C THR A 398 -27.02 -2.21 6.40
N ALA A 399 -26.97 -2.81 7.59
CA ALA A 399 -28.17 -3.22 8.33
C ALA A 399 -29.09 -2.04 8.65
N ASP A 400 -28.53 -0.88 8.99
CA ASP A 400 -29.25 0.36 9.26
C ASP A 400 -30.00 0.87 8.01
N LYS A 401 -29.33 0.92 6.85
CA LYS A 401 -29.97 1.29 5.58
C LYS A 401 -31.15 0.36 5.22
N TRP A 402 -31.05 -0.93 5.53
CA TRP A 402 -32.10 -1.90 5.24
C TRP A 402 -33.26 -1.87 6.24
N ALA A 403 -32.97 -1.59 7.51
CA ALA A 403 -33.98 -1.66 8.58
C ALA A 403 -34.82 -0.38 8.72
N HIS A 404 -34.44 0.76 8.12
CA HIS A 404 -35.06 2.08 8.29
C HIS A 404 -35.26 2.50 9.76
N THR A 405 -34.53 1.91 10.70
CA THR A 405 -34.83 1.95 12.13
C THR A 405 -33.88 2.77 12.98
N LEU A 406 -32.76 3.21 12.43
CA LEU A 406 -31.78 3.97 13.21
C LEU A 406 -31.56 5.34 12.58
N GLU A 407 -32.22 6.35 13.11
CA GLU A 407 -32.07 7.78 12.73
C GLU A 407 -30.73 8.39 13.13
N THR A 408 -29.76 7.61 13.57
CA THR A 408 -28.56 8.16 14.18
C THR A 408 -27.31 7.52 13.62
N GLY A 409 -26.41 8.34 13.08
CA GLY A 409 -25.01 7.99 12.79
C GLY A 409 -24.19 7.69 14.05
N LEU A 410 -24.77 6.98 15.02
CA LEU A 410 -24.22 6.66 16.34
C LEU A 410 -23.34 5.42 16.38
N LEU A 411 -23.11 4.80 15.22
CA LEU A 411 -22.41 3.55 15.16
C LEU A 411 -20.90 3.72 15.33
N GLY A 412 -20.42 3.22 16.44
CA GLY A 412 -19.02 3.01 16.69
C GLY A 412 -18.46 3.61 17.98
N TYR A 413 -19.09 4.61 18.56
CA TYR A 413 -18.53 5.31 19.72
C TYR A 413 -19.45 5.42 20.93
N SER A 414 -20.74 4.98 20.85
CA SER A 414 -21.60 5.01 22.03
C SER A 414 -21.28 3.84 22.98
N PRO A 415 -21.29 4.07 24.30
CA PRO A 415 -21.08 3.02 25.29
C PRO A 415 -22.08 1.86 25.14
N GLU A 416 -23.33 2.17 24.75
CA GLU A 416 -24.41 1.19 24.57
C GLU A 416 -24.13 0.25 23.41
N VAL A 417 -23.65 0.78 22.27
CA VAL A 417 -23.26 -0.03 21.11
C VAL A 417 -22.05 -0.89 21.44
N THR A 418 -21.06 -0.34 22.12
CA THR A 418 -19.89 -1.07 22.59
C THR A 418 -20.27 -2.24 23.50
N GLN A 419 -21.20 -2.00 24.44
CA GLN A 419 -21.70 -3.04 25.33
C GLN A 419 -22.50 -4.12 24.57
N ALA A 420 -23.41 -3.72 23.70
CA ALA A 420 -24.20 -4.65 22.89
C ALA A 420 -23.34 -5.53 21.98
N LEU A 421 -22.29 -4.99 21.38
CA LEU A 421 -21.33 -5.74 20.59
C LEU A 421 -20.58 -6.76 21.46
N ALA A 422 -20.14 -6.35 22.65
CA ALA A 422 -19.44 -7.24 23.59
C ALA A 422 -20.34 -8.36 24.11
N GLU A 423 -21.60 -8.08 24.41
CA GLU A 423 -22.60 -9.07 24.83
C GLU A 423 -22.87 -10.13 23.75
N ASN A 424 -22.71 -9.76 22.46
CA ASN A 424 -22.80 -10.67 21.32
C ASN A 424 -21.46 -11.27 20.89
N GLY A 425 -20.42 -11.18 21.72
CA GLY A 425 -19.11 -11.81 21.48
C GLY A 425 -18.21 -11.08 20.49
N VAL A 426 -18.55 -9.84 20.10
CA VAL A 426 -17.70 -9.01 19.23
C VAL A 426 -16.69 -8.26 20.07
N MET A 427 -15.40 -8.51 19.86
CA MET A 427 -14.30 -7.80 20.53
C MET A 427 -14.20 -6.37 19.97
N TRP A 428 -15.00 -5.44 20.52
CA TRP A 428 -15.06 -4.06 20.03
C TRP A 428 -14.27 -3.08 20.90
N ASN A 429 -14.13 -3.39 22.18
CA ASN A 429 -13.42 -2.52 23.13
C ASN A 429 -11.95 -2.31 22.69
N GLY A 430 -11.57 -1.06 22.54
CA GLY A 430 -10.23 -0.65 22.07
C GLY A 430 -10.06 -0.64 20.55
N VAL A 431 -10.93 -1.30 19.77
CA VAL A 431 -10.82 -1.34 18.29
C VAL A 431 -10.83 0.06 17.68
N PRO A 432 -11.77 0.98 18.02
CA PRO A 432 -11.76 2.33 17.47
C PRO A 432 -10.48 3.11 17.79
N ALA A 433 -9.95 2.95 19.01
CA ALA A 433 -8.74 3.64 19.42
C ALA A 433 -7.47 3.13 18.73
N VAL A 434 -7.39 1.83 18.45
CA VAL A 434 -6.24 1.25 17.70
C VAL A 434 -6.37 1.53 16.21
N LYS A 435 -7.59 1.49 15.65
CA LYS A 435 -7.86 1.87 14.25
C LYS A 435 -7.40 3.29 13.96
N ALA A 436 -7.69 4.23 14.86
CA ALA A 436 -7.22 5.61 14.71
C ALA A 436 -5.70 5.69 14.85
N GLY A 437 -5.01 5.62 13.73
CA GLY A 437 -3.55 5.62 13.62
C GLY A 437 -2.91 4.23 13.66
N ALA A 438 -3.57 3.17 13.22
CA ALA A 438 -3.10 1.78 13.28
C ALA A 438 -1.68 1.59 12.73
N ILE A 439 -1.34 2.26 11.64
CA ILE A 439 0.00 2.20 11.02
C ILE A 439 1.06 2.78 11.96
N ILE A 440 0.81 3.96 12.54
CA ILE A 440 1.74 4.59 13.49
C ILE A 440 1.88 3.71 14.73
N ILE A 441 0.76 3.22 15.26
CA ILE A 441 0.74 2.34 16.44
C ILE A 441 1.55 1.07 16.16
N GLY A 442 1.44 0.49 14.96
CA GLY A 442 2.26 -0.65 14.53
C GLY A 442 3.76 -0.34 14.55
N ILE A 443 4.14 0.80 13.97
CA ILE A 443 5.54 1.26 13.98
C ILE A 443 6.04 1.50 15.42
N LEU A 444 5.24 2.14 16.27
CA LEU A 444 5.60 2.37 17.67
C LEU A 444 5.78 1.06 18.44
N LEU A 445 4.83 0.14 18.36
CA LEU A 445 4.90 -1.15 19.04
C LEU A 445 6.07 -2.00 18.56
N GLY A 446 6.24 -2.12 17.24
CA GLY A 446 7.37 -2.85 16.66
C GLY A 446 8.71 -2.23 17.03
N SER A 447 8.82 -0.90 17.01
CA SER A 447 10.04 -0.19 17.40
C SER A 447 10.37 -0.37 18.89
N ALA A 448 9.36 -0.26 19.76
CA ALA A 448 9.53 -0.47 21.19
C ALA A 448 10.00 -1.91 21.46
N ALA A 449 9.36 -2.90 20.83
CA ALA A 449 9.75 -4.31 20.97
C ALA A 449 11.20 -4.56 20.54
N VAL A 450 11.62 -4.05 19.37
CA VAL A 450 13.02 -4.19 18.88
C VAL A 450 14.00 -3.53 19.83
N PHE A 451 13.73 -2.30 20.28
CA PHE A 451 14.66 -1.61 21.19
C PHE A 451 14.74 -2.27 22.56
N ILE A 452 13.65 -2.86 23.06
CA ILE A 452 13.67 -3.64 24.30
C ILE A 452 14.50 -4.93 24.11
N ILE A 453 14.32 -5.65 23.01
CA ILE A 453 15.10 -6.83 22.65
C ILE A 453 16.60 -6.52 22.58
N ASP A 454 16.95 -5.39 21.93
CA ASP A 454 18.33 -4.92 21.81
C ASP A 454 18.88 -4.32 23.11
N LYS A 455 18.16 -4.40 24.25
CA LYS A 455 18.53 -3.80 25.55
C LYS A 455 18.72 -2.28 25.51
N ARG A 456 18.11 -1.61 24.52
CA ARG A 456 18.17 -0.16 24.32
C ARG A 456 16.93 0.53 24.88
N LEU A 457 16.75 0.41 26.21
CA LEU A 457 15.57 0.94 26.90
C LEU A 457 15.45 2.47 26.83
N ASP A 458 16.58 3.18 26.66
CA ASP A 458 16.61 4.61 26.35
C ASP A 458 15.82 4.94 25.08
N LYS A 459 16.04 4.19 24.01
CA LYS A 459 15.30 4.37 22.75
C LYS A 459 13.86 3.92 22.84
N ALA A 460 13.57 2.83 23.55
CA ALA A 460 12.19 2.41 23.80
C ALA A 460 11.40 3.51 24.54
N GLY A 461 12.03 4.17 25.52
CA GLY A 461 11.44 5.32 26.22
C GLY A 461 11.18 6.51 25.28
N ILE A 462 12.10 6.81 24.35
CA ILE A 462 11.89 7.85 23.32
C ILE A 462 10.72 7.50 22.40
N VAL A 463 10.57 6.24 21.99
CA VAL A 463 9.44 5.77 21.19
C VAL A 463 8.11 5.98 21.96
N ALA A 464 8.09 5.65 23.25
CA ALA A 464 6.91 5.89 24.08
C ALA A 464 6.60 7.39 24.22
N LEU A 465 7.62 8.27 24.35
CA LEU A 465 7.40 9.73 24.34
C LEU A 465 6.87 10.22 22.99
N ALA A 466 7.31 9.64 21.88
CA ALA A 466 6.73 9.95 20.58
C ALA A 466 5.25 9.53 20.51
N GLY A 467 4.90 8.34 21.02
CA GLY A 467 3.52 7.89 21.18
C GLY A 467 2.67 8.83 22.04
N ALA A 468 3.23 9.31 23.15
CA ALA A 468 2.57 10.31 24.00
C ALA A 468 2.28 11.61 23.22
N ALA A 469 3.28 12.14 22.52
CA ALA A 469 3.10 13.37 21.73
C ALA A 469 2.05 13.19 20.63
N LEU A 470 2.10 12.10 19.89
CA LEU A 470 1.13 11.80 18.83
C LEU A 470 -0.29 11.63 19.36
N SER A 471 -0.44 10.97 20.53
CA SER A 471 -1.74 10.84 21.21
C SER A 471 -2.24 12.18 21.77
N PHE A 472 -1.34 13.04 22.29
CA PHE A 472 -1.69 14.36 22.78
C PHE A 472 -2.31 15.24 21.70
N PHE A 473 -1.79 15.18 20.47
CA PHE A 473 -2.31 15.94 19.33
C PHE A 473 -3.42 15.21 18.54
N GLY A 474 -3.83 14.01 18.96
CA GLY A 474 -4.89 13.24 18.32
C GLY A 474 -4.50 12.58 16.98
N PHE A 475 -3.20 12.45 16.68
CA PHE A 475 -2.74 11.69 15.50
C PHE A 475 -2.96 10.18 15.65
N ILE A 476 -3.06 9.69 16.88
CA ILE A 476 -3.38 8.29 17.21
C ILE A 476 -4.42 8.25 18.34
N HIS A 477 -5.23 7.19 18.34
CA HIS A 477 -6.26 6.89 19.34
C HIS A 477 -7.51 7.76 19.30
N TYR A 478 -7.57 8.81 18.47
CA TYR A 478 -8.71 9.71 18.33
C TYR A 478 -9.15 9.84 16.87
N ALA A 479 -10.45 10.13 16.68
CA ALA A 479 -11.02 10.31 15.35
C ALA A 479 -10.64 11.66 14.73
N GLU A 480 -10.33 12.65 15.56
CA GLU A 480 -10.06 14.02 15.13
C GLU A 480 -8.76 14.53 15.74
N LEU A 481 -8.10 15.44 15.02
CA LEU A 481 -6.96 16.18 15.54
C LEU A 481 -7.42 17.17 16.62
N GLY A 482 -6.71 17.21 17.73
CA GLY A 482 -7.05 18.08 18.86
C GLY A 482 -6.01 18.03 19.96
N LEU A 483 -6.29 18.66 21.09
CA LEU A 483 -5.43 18.62 22.27
C LEU A 483 -6.09 17.75 23.34
N TYR A 484 -5.45 16.65 23.70
CA TYR A 484 -5.96 15.63 24.63
C TYR A 484 -5.05 15.45 25.86
N PRO A 485 -4.87 16.50 26.71
CA PRO A 485 -3.92 16.45 27.84
C PRO A 485 -4.33 15.45 28.93
N SER A 486 -5.63 15.17 29.08
CA SER A 486 -6.15 14.22 30.07
C SER A 486 -6.41 12.81 29.50
N SER A 487 -5.91 12.54 28.30
CA SER A 487 -6.10 11.26 27.64
C SER A 487 -5.45 10.11 28.42
N PRO A 488 -6.18 9.01 28.67
CA PRO A 488 -5.59 7.80 29.23
C PRO A 488 -4.42 7.27 28.38
N PHE A 489 -4.49 7.41 27.06
CA PHE A 489 -3.42 6.99 26.14
C PHE A 489 -2.17 7.86 26.29
N PHE A 490 -2.34 9.20 26.32
CA PHE A 490 -1.23 10.13 26.58
C PHE A 490 -0.52 9.80 27.90
N ILE A 491 -1.30 9.67 28.97
CA ILE A 491 -0.76 9.34 30.31
C ILE A 491 -0.12 7.95 30.30
N GLY A 492 -0.75 6.96 29.67
CA GLY A 492 -0.22 5.60 29.56
C GLY A 492 1.12 5.55 28.86
N TYR A 493 1.30 6.29 27.77
CA TYR A 493 2.59 6.39 27.07
C TYR A 493 3.66 7.12 27.92
N LEU A 494 3.27 8.16 28.66
CA LEU A 494 4.22 8.84 29.60
C LEU A 494 4.69 7.88 30.71
N ILE A 495 3.79 7.10 31.29
CA ILE A 495 4.13 6.10 32.28
C ILE A 495 5.06 5.04 31.66
N THR A 496 4.76 4.57 30.45
CA THR A 496 5.60 3.60 29.73
C THR A 496 6.99 4.17 29.48
N ALA A 497 7.11 5.42 29.07
CA ALA A 497 8.39 6.10 28.89
C ALA A 497 9.16 6.18 30.21
N ALA A 498 8.51 6.59 31.29
CA ALA A 498 9.11 6.65 32.63
C ALA A 498 9.63 5.27 33.07
N LEU A 499 8.86 4.21 32.89
CA LEU A 499 9.28 2.84 33.19
C LEU A 499 10.53 2.45 32.38
N CYS A 500 10.55 2.74 31.09
CA CYS A 500 11.71 2.44 30.25
C CYS A 500 12.98 3.16 30.74
N PHE A 501 12.88 4.45 31.13
CA PHE A 501 14.02 5.23 31.63
C PHE A 501 14.46 4.78 33.02
N ILE A 502 13.53 4.43 33.91
CA ILE A 502 13.84 3.85 35.23
C ILE A 502 14.59 2.52 35.07
N MET A 503 14.08 1.63 34.22
CA MET A 503 14.73 0.36 33.92
C MET A 503 16.09 0.56 33.25
N HIS A 504 16.21 1.54 32.36
CA HIS A 504 17.50 1.89 31.73
C HIS A 504 18.53 2.33 32.77
N SER A 505 18.14 3.18 33.69
CA SER A 505 19.03 3.67 34.76
C SER A 505 19.38 2.58 35.78
N GLY A 506 18.42 1.70 36.09
CA GLY A 506 18.60 0.61 37.05
C GLY A 506 19.22 -0.68 36.47
N ARG A 507 19.47 -0.75 35.16
CA ARG A 507 19.91 -2.00 34.48
C ARG A 507 21.21 -2.59 35.01
N LYS A 508 22.10 -1.78 35.58
CA LYS A 508 23.37 -2.24 36.15
C LYS A 508 23.25 -2.78 37.56
N SER A 509 22.17 -2.47 38.26
CA SER A 509 22.00 -2.82 39.67
C SER A 509 20.76 -3.67 39.96
N TRP A 510 19.60 -3.34 39.39
CA TRP A 510 18.33 -3.96 39.76
C TRP A 510 17.68 -4.75 38.63
N PHE A 511 17.92 -4.38 37.38
CA PHE A 511 17.26 -4.98 36.19
C PHE A 511 18.31 -5.61 35.27
N GLN A 512 18.92 -6.69 35.71
CA GLN A 512 19.87 -7.44 34.89
C GLN A 512 19.12 -8.40 33.97
N ALA A 513 19.34 -8.27 32.67
CA ALA A 513 18.88 -9.26 31.70
C ALA A 513 20.04 -10.17 31.32
N PRO A 514 19.87 -11.49 31.28
CA PRO A 514 20.90 -12.41 30.78
C PRO A 514 21.32 -12.03 29.35
N ASP A 515 22.63 -12.07 29.06
CA ASP A 515 23.17 -11.73 27.75
C ASP A 515 22.79 -12.76 26.67
N ASP A 516 22.52 -14.01 27.10
CA ASP A 516 22.18 -15.16 26.27
C ASP A 516 20.66 -15.42 26.20
N TYR A 517 19.83 -14.56 26.81
CA TYR A 517 18.38 -14.74 26.76
C TYR A 517 17.85 -14.55 25.34
N THR A 518 17.26 -15.63 24.80
CA THR A 518 16.47 -15.63 23.57
C THR A 518 15.06 -16.09 23.92
N TYR A 519 14.04 -15.40 23.38
CA TYR A 519 12.63 -15.76 23.60
C TYR A 519 12.13 -16.84 22.60
N VAL A 520 12.98 -17.21 21.61
CA VAL A 520 12.72 -18.27 20.61
C VAL A 520 13.95 -19.17 20.51
#